data_51d809b8988d2f37dd70dab9b3dd1ef1
#
_entry.id   51d809b8988d2f37dd70dab9b3dd1ef1
#
_cell.length_a   1.000
_cell.length_b   1.000
_cell.length_c   1.000
_cell.angle_alpha   90.00
_cell.angle_beta   90.00
_cell.angle_gamma   90.00
#
_symmetry.space_group_name_H-M   'P 1'
#
loop_
_entity.id
_entity.type
_entity.pdbx_description
1 polymer ?
#
loop_
_entity_poly.entity_id
_entity_poly.type
_entity_poly.pdbx_seq_one_letter_code
_entity_poly.pdbx_strand_id
1 'polypeptide(L)'
;MTNRKYLLTLSELIDRLSIVQLKEVFITEHKEEYAQEIKDIVHDLDELMQWEKPTGEMIRAIVVLAQMNLHIWHNETKYRAGDGGGNLELTHGLNGIRNTAKNKIQENLVEGGRKDHKIDCIAAEFEDWEVSW
;
A
#
# COMPACT_ATOMS: atom_id res chain seq x y z
N MET A 1 -12.62 -21.91 -7.39
CA MET A 1 -13.19 -20.63 -6.92
C MET A 1 -13.18 -20.59 -5.42
N THR A 2 -12.66 -19.55 -4.83
CA THR A 2 -12.57 -19.43 -3.38
C THR A 2 -13.75 -18.68 -2.81
N ASN A 3 -14.26 -19.16 -1.69
CA ASN A 3 -15.31 -18.53 -0.92
C ASN A 3 -14.69 -17.46 0.00
N ARG A 4 -14.17 -16.42 -0.60
CA ARG A 4 -13.37 -15.42 0.10
C ARG A 4 -14.25 -14.38 0.82
N LYS A 5 -14.61 -14.65 2.07
CA LYS A 5 -15.45 -13.72 2.84
C LYS A 5 -14.66 -12.64 3.57
N TYR A 6 -13.56 -13.01 4.19
CA TYR A 6 -12.77 -12.10 5.04
C TYR A 6 -11.31 -12.00 4.61
N LEU A 7 -10.98 -12.43 3.40
CA LEU A 7 -9.65 -12.34 2.87
C LEU A 7 -9.37 -10.93 2.35
N LEU A 8 -8.10 -10.56 2.32
CA LEU A 8 -7.68 -9.24 1.88
C LEU A 8 -8.13 -8.95 0.43
N THR A 9 -8.45 -7.70 0.16
CA THR A 9 -8.72 -7.23 -1.20
C THR A 9 -7.43 -7.14 -1.99
N LEU A 10 -7.53 -6.96 -3.31
CA LEU A 10 -6.36 -6.78 -4.16
C LEU A 10 -5.53 -5.58 -3.70
N SER A 11 -6.16 -4.45 -3.43
CA SER A 11 -5.43 -3.24 -2.99
C SER A 11 -4.73 -3.45 -1.65
N GLU A 12 -5.35 -4.19 -0.74
CA GLU A 12 -4.74 -4.51 0.54
C GLU A 12 -3.54 -5.43 0.40
N LEU A 13 -3.60 -6.39 -0.53
CA LEU A 13 -2.47 -7.28 -0.82
C LEU A 13 -1.31 -6.51 -1.46
N ILE A 14 -1.60 -5.59 -2.38
CA ILE A 14 -0.57 -4.74 -2.99
C ILE A 14 0.08 -3.86 -1.93
N ASP A 15 -0.73 -3.28 -1.05
CA ASP A 15 -0.23 -2.48 0.07
C ASP A 15 0.71 -3.31 0.95
N ARG A 16 0.29 -4.50 1.32
CA ARG A 16 1.10 -5.42 2.13
C ARG A 16 2.38 -5.82 1.41
N LEU A 17 2.31 -6.10 0.11
CA LEU A 17 3.51 -6.38 -0.69
C LEU A 17 4.52 -5.25 -0.60
N SER A 18 4.07 -4.03 -0.77
CA SER A 18 4.93 -2.84 -0.69
C SER A 18 5.62 -2.74 0.68
N ILE A 19 4.89 -3.02 1.76
CA ILE A 19 5.44 -2.95 3.12
C ILE A 19 6.44 -4.09 3.38
N VAL A 20 6.11 -5.32 2.98
CA VAL A 20 7.01 -6.46 3.17
C VAL A 20 8.27 -6.29 2.33
N GLN A 21 8.15 -5.68 1.15
CA GLN A 21 9.31 -5.36 0.33
C GLN A 21 10.27 -4.39 1.03
N LEU A 22 9.73 -3.40 1.74
CA LEU A 22 10.54 -2.49 2.56
C LEU A 22 11.24 -3.26 3.68
N LYS A 23 10.52 -4.18 4.34
CA LYS A 23 11.11 -5.00 5.40
C LYS A 23 12.27 -5.86 4.88
N GLU A 24 12.10 -6.46 3.72
CA GLU A 24 13.16 -7.27 3.12
C GLU A 24 14.43 -6.46 2.87
N VAL A 25 14.31 -5.22 2.46
CA VAL A 25 15.45 -4.36 2.15
C VAL A 25 16.07 -3.74 3.41
N PHE A 26 15.24 -3.25 4.32
CA PHE A 26 15.72 -2.44 5.45
C PHE A 26 15.93 -3.21 6.75
N ILE A 27 15.37 -4.40 6.90
CA ILE A 27 15.56 -5.22 8.08
C ILE A 27 16.48 -6.38 7.73
N THR A 28 17.64 -6.46 8.38
CA THR A 28 18.64 -7.47 8.06
C THR A 28 18.29 -8.85 8.58
N GLU A 29 17.48 -8.93 9.63
CA GLU A 29 17.02 -10.19 10.21
C GLU A 29 15.76 -10.65 9.47
N HIS A 30 15.54 -11.98 9.46
CA HIS A 30 14.31 -12.57 8.91
C HIS A 30 14.10 -12.38 7.41
N LYS A 31 15.17 -12.14 6.64
CA LYS A 31 15.05 -11.95 5.19
C LYS A 31 14.40 -13.12 4.48
N GLU A 32 14.69 -14.35 4.91
CA GLU A 32 14.09 -15.54 4.31
C GLU A 32 12.59 -15.59 4.54
N GLU A 33 12.13 -15.17 5.73
CA GLU A 33 10.72 -15.13 6.05
C GLU A 33 9.99 -14.08 5.20
N TYR A 34 10.61 -12.91 5.01
CA TYR A 34 10.04 -11.88 4.14
C TYR A 34 10.00 -12.32 2.69
N ALA A 35 11.04 -12.99 2.21
CA ALA A 35 11.06 -13.52 0.85
C ALA A 35 9.94 -14.53 0.63
N GLN A 36 9.66 -15.39 1.62
CA GLN A 36 8.57 -16.35 1.53
C GLN A 36 7.21 -15.65 1.55
N GLU A 37 7.04 -14.67 2.41
CA GLU A 37 5.79 -13.89 2.46
C GLU A 37 5.54 -13.19 1.13
N ILE A 38 6.58 -12.64 0.50
CA ILE A 38 6.47 -12.00 -0.81
C ILE A 38 6.00 -13.01 -1.85
N LYS A 39 6.57 -14.22 -1.87
CA LYS A 39 6.15 -15.27 -2.79
C LYS A 39 4.67 -15.62 -2.61
N ASP A 40 4.22 -15.72 -1.37
CA ASP A 40 2.84 -16.05 -1.08
C ASP A 40 1.89 -14.94 -1.53
N ILE A 41 2.28 -13.69 -1.32
CA ILE A 41 1.48 -12.54 -1.77
C ILE A 41 1.42 -12.52 -3.30
N VAL A 42 2.55 -12.71 -3.98
CA VAL A 42 2.61 -12.74 -5.45
C VAL A 42 1.70 -13.84 -6.00
N HIS A 43 1.71 -15.01 -5.37
CA HIS A 43 0.81 -16.09 -5.75
C HIS A 43 -0.66 -15.66 -5.67
N ASP A 44 -1.04 -15.03 -4.57
CA ASP A 44 -2.42 -14.56 -4.38
C ASP A 44 -2.77 -13.43 -5.35
N LEU A 45 -1.81 -12.55 -5.65
CA LEU A 45 -2.02 -11.49 -6.64
C LEU A 45 -2.29 -12.08 -8.03
N ASP A 46 -1.55 -13.12 -8.42
CA ASP A 46 -1.77 -13.80 -9.69
C ASP A 46 -3.19 -14.38 -9.76
N GLU A 47 -3.65 -14.99 -8.67
CA GLU A 47 -5.00 -15.52 -8.58
C GLU A 47 -6.06 -14.43 -8.74
N LEU A 48 -5.87 -13.30 -8.05
CA LEU A 48 -6.83 -12.21 -8.09
C LEU A 48 -6.82 -11.45 -9.41
N MET A 49 -5.68 -11.42 -10.09
CA MET A 49 -5.52 -10.68 -11.34
C MET A 49 -5.78 -11.49 -12.60
N GLN A 50 -6.07 -12.77 -12.49
CA GLN A 50 -6.17 -13.62 -13.69
C GLN A 50 -7.25 -13.16 -14.68
N TRP A 51 -8.27 -12.45 -14.24
CA TRP A 51 -9.35 -11.92 -15.08
C TRP A 51 -9.32 -10.39 -15.17
N GLU A 52 -8.29 -9.76 -14.65
CA GLU A 52 -8.16 -8.31 -14.64
C GLU A 52 -7.14 -7.84 -15.66
N LYS A 53 -7.39 -6.66 -16.21
CA LYS A 53 -6.45 -6.02 -17.11
C LYS A 53 -5.97 -4.72 -16.45
N PRO A 54 -4.70 -4.61 -16.08
CA PRO A 54 -4.20 -3.39 -15.46
C PRO A 54 -4.36 -2.18 -16.37
N THR A 55 -4.84 -1.07 -15.80
CA THR A 55 -4.91 0.21 -16.51
C THR A 55 -3.72 1.07 -16.11
N GLY A 56 -3.46 2.12 -16.91
CA GLY A 56 -2.42 3.08 -16.56
C GLY A 56 -2.70 3.76 -15.23
N GLU A 57 -3.97 4.07 -14.95
CA GLU A 57 -4.37 4.67 -13.68
C GLU A 57 -4.09 3.74 -12.50
N MET A 58 -4.37 2.46 -12.67
CA MET A 58 -4.08 1.46 -11.64
C MET A 58 -2.60 1.37 -11.35
N ILE A 59 -1.78 1.30 -12.41
CA ILE A 59 -0.33 1.23 -12.27
C ILE A 59 0.20 2.48 -11.58
N ARG A 60 -0.27 3.66 -11.97
CA ARG A 60 0.09 4.92 -11.32
C ARG A 60 -0.27 4.90 -9.83
N ALA A 61 -1.45 4.41 -9.48
CA ALA A 61 -1.88 4.31 -8.10
C ALA A 61 -1.00 3.38 -7.28
N ILE A 62 -0.55 2.26 -7.87
CA ILE A 62 0.38 1.33 -7.22
C ILE A 62 1.72 2.03 -6.92
N VAL A 63 2.24 2.80 -7.86
CA VAL A 63 3.49 3.54 -7.67
C VAL A 63 3.34 4.56 -6.54
N VAL A 64 2.24 5.31 -6.52
CA VAL A 64 1.98 6.28 -5.45
C VAL A 64 1.87 5.58 -4.09
N LEU A 65 1.16 4.47 -4.04
CA LEU A 65 1.01 3.67 -2.81
C LEU A 65 2.37 3.25 -2.26
N ALA A 66 3.23 2.70 -3.11
CA ALA A 66 4.56 2.25 -2.71
C ALA A 66 5.41 3.44 -2.23
N GLN A 67 5.34 4.57 -2.90
CA GLN A 67 6.06 5.78 -2.50
C GLN A 67 5.60 6.27 -1.12
N MET A 68 4.29 6.32 -0.90
CA MET A 68 3.77 6.77 0.40
C MET A 68 4.18 5.83 1.52
N ASN A 69 4.15 4.52 1.27
CA ASN A 69 4.62 3.55 2.26
C ASN A 69 6.09 3.75 2.59
N LEU A 70 6.93 4.06 1.61
CA LEU A 70 8.35 4.35 1.86
C LEU A 70 8.52 5.57 2.76
N HIS A 71 7.79 6.65 2.47
CA HIS A 71 7.86 7.87 3.30
C HIS A 71 7.34 7.63 4.71
N ILE A 72 6.24 6.91 4.84
CA ILE A 72 5.69 6.56 6.15
C ILE A 72 6.69 5.73 6.94
N TRP A 73 7.32 4.75 6.31
CA TRP A 73 8.34 3.91 6.94
C TRP A 73 9.47 4.75 7.52
N HIS A 74 10.04 5.65 6.72
CA HIS A 74 11.14 6.50 7.17
C HIS A 74 10.69 7.49 8.24
N ASN A 75 9.52 8.08 8.08
CA ASN A 75 9.00 9.04 9.04
C ASN A 75 8.75 8.37 10.41
N GLU A 76 8.13 7.20 10.42
CA GLU A 76 7.88 6.46 11.66
C GLU A 76 9.18 5.98 12.30
N THR A 77 10.14 5.55 11.52
CA THR A 77 11.44 5.13 12.05
C THR A 77 12.12 6.28 12.78
N LYS A 78 12.13 7.47 12.21
CA LYS A 78 12.68 8.66 12.85
C LYS A 78 11.91 9.05 14.10
N TYR A 79 10.60 8.99 14.05
CA TYR A 79 9.75 9.32 15.19
C TYR A 79 10.03 8.39 16.36
N ARG A 80 10.09 7.07 16.10
CA ARG A 80 10.37 6.07 17.14
C ARG A 80 11.77 6.16 17.71
N ALA A 81 12.74 6.58 16.89
CA ALA A 81 14.11 6.78 17.34
C ALA A 81 14.26 7.98 18.26
N GLY A 82 13.29 8.89 18.27
CA GLY A 82 13.33 10.07 19.12
C GLY A 82 14.38 11.09 18.71
N ASP A 83 14.81 11.10 17.45
CA ASP A 83 15.83 12.01 16.93
C ASP A 83 15.24 13.33 16.43
N GLY A 84 13.96 13.55 16.62
CA GLY A 84 13.27 14.76 16.20
C GLY A 84 12.96 14.84 14.71
N GLY A 85 13.33 13.83 13.93
CA GLY A 85 13.12 13.82 12.49
C GLY A 85 11.75 13.33 12.06
N GLY A 86 11.02 12.65 12.95
CA GLY A 86 9.70 12.10 12.62
C GLY A 86 8.57 13.05 12.99
N ASN A 87 7.46 12.93 12.27
CA ASN A 87 6.28 13.78 12.45
C ASN A 87 5.01 12.94 12.33
N LEU A 88 4.26 12.83 13.43
CA LEU A 88 3.05 12.04 13.47
C LEU A 88 1.95 12.59 12.55
N GLU A 89 1.82 13.90 12.46
CA GLU A 89 0.86 14.54 11.57
C GLU A 89 1.17 14.23 10.11
N LEU A 90 2.44 14.21 9.73
CA LEU A 90 2.86 13.83 8.39
C LEU A 90 2.47 12.38 8.11
N THR A 91 2.66 11.47 9.05
CA THR A 91 2.23 10.08 8.90
C THR A 91 0.74 10.00 8.59
N HIS A 92 -0.08 10.76 9.31
CA HIS A 92 -1.53 10.77 9.09
C HIS A 92 -1.88 11.31 7.69
N GLY A 93 -1.20 12.37 7.25
CA GLY A 93 -1.41 12.91 5.90
C GLY A 93 -1.01 11.94 4.81
N LEU A 94 0.15 11.29 4.98
CA LEU A 94 0.62 10.29 4.03
C LEU A 94 -0.31 9.08 3.98
N ASN A 95 -0.88 8.68 5.12
CA ASN A 95 -1.89 7.62 5.17
C ASN A 95 -3.14 7.99 4.37
N GLY A 96 -3.53 9.26 4.38
CA GLY A 96 -4.65 9.72 3.57
C GLY A 96 -4.39 9.54 2.08
N ILE A 97 -3.22 9.94 1.61
CA ILE A 97 -2.82 9.75 0.20
C ILE A 97 -2.76 8.26 -0.13
N ARG A 98 -2.20 7.45 0.77
CA ARG A 98 -2.14 6.01 0.63
C ARG A 98 -3.54 5.39 0.47
N ASN A 99 -4.49 5.82 1.29
CA ASN A 99 -5.87 5.33 1.21
C ASN A 99 -6.53 5.71 -0.13
N THR A 100 -6.28 6.91 -0.62
CA THR A 100 -6.77 7.32 -1.94
C THR A 100 -6.19 6.44 -3.04
N ALA A 101 -4.89 6.12 -2.97
CA ALA A 101 -4.26 5.22 -3.92
C ALA A 101 -4.91 3.83 -3.90
N LYS A 102 -5.16 3.29 -2.71
CA LYS A 102 -5.84 2.00 -2.55
C LYS A 102 -7.24 2.01 -3.17
N ASN A 103 -7.98 3.08 -2.96
CA ASN A 103 -9.32 3.23 -3.55
C ASN A 103 -9.24 3.24 -5.08
N LYS A 104 -8.27 3.95 -5.65
CA LYS A 104 -8.11 4.00 -7.10
C LYS A 104 -7.74 2.63 -7.69
N ILE A 105 -6.95 1.84 -6.99
CA ILE A 105 -6.64 0.48 -7.41
C ILE A 105 -7.93 -0.36 -7.48
N GLN A 106 -8.74 -0.33 -6.42
CA GLN A 106 -9.97 -1.12 -6.36
C GLN A 106 -11.03 -0.65 -7.38
N GLU A 107 -11.14 0.66 -7.60
CA GLU A 107 -12.07 1.22 -8.57
C GLU A 107 -11.80 0.78 -10.01
N ASN A 108 -10.55 0.44 -10.32
CA ASN A 108 -10.16 0.02 -11.66
C ASN A 108 -10.35 -1.47 -11.91
N LEU A 109 -10.83 -2.23 -10.93
CA LEU A 109 -11.07 -3.66 -11.11
C LEU A 109 -12.41 -3.92 -11.78
N VAL A 110 -12.40 -4.84 -12.73
CA VAL A 110 -13.62 -5.28 -13.43
C VAL A 110 -14.29 -6.43 -12.67
N GLU A 111 -13.49 -7.42 -12.30
CA GLU A 111 -13.96 -8.65 -11.66
C GLU A 111 -13.55 -8.71 -10.17
N GLY A 112 -12.77 -7.78 -9.73
CA GLY A 112 -11.93 -7.83 -8.54
C GLY A 112 -12.58 -7.90 -7.18
N GLY A 113 -13.83 -8.29 -7.10
CA GLY A 113 -14.46 -8.55 -5.82
C GLY A 113 -14.79 -7.27 -5.04
N ARG A 114 -14.50 -7.33 -3.75
CA ARG A 114 -14.90 -6.28 -2.81
C ARG A 114 -14.23 -4.93 -3.09
N LYS A 115 -15.02 -3.88 -3.13
CA LYS A 115 -14.53 -2.50 -3.37
C LYS A 115 -14.75 -1.64 -2.14
N ASP A 116 -14.04 -1.98 -1.06
CA ASP A 116 -14.12 -1.23 0.19
C ASP A 116 -13.33 0.07 0.06
N HIS A 117 -14.01 1.20 0.18
CA HIS A 117 -13.35 2.50 0.14
C HIS A 117 -12.76 2.88 1.49
N LYS A 118 -11.58 3.47 1.45
CA LYS A 118 -10.94 4.02 2.65
C LYS A 118 -11.27 5.50 2.75
N ILE A 119 -11.49 5.97 3.97
CA ILE A 119 -11.77 7.38 4.22
C ILE A 119 -10.47 8.12 4.43
N ASP A 120 -10.33 9.25 3.74
CA ASP A 120 -9.18 10.11 3.83
C ASP A 120 -9.63 11.45 4.42
N CYS A 121 -9.23 11.70 5.66
CA CYS A 121 -9.72 12.84 6.42
C CYS A 121 -8.79 14.05 6.40
N ILE A 122 -7.49 13.85 6.26
CA ILE A 122 -6.52 14.93 6.49
C ILE A 122 -5.44 15.11 5.43
N ALA A 123 -5.43 14.31 4.37
CA ALA A 123 -4.40 14.40 3.33
C ALA A 123 -4.34 15.78 2.68
N ALA A 124 -5.47 16.45 2.56
CA ALA A 124 -5.56 17.77 1.94
C ALA A 124 -4.85 18.89 2.73
N GLU A 125 -4.48 18.61 3.98
CA GLU A 125 -3.81 19.60 4.82
C GLU A 125 -2.30 19.67 4.59
N PHE A 126 -1.73 18.80 3.75
CA PHE A 126 -0.30 18.72 3.51
C PHE A 126 0.03 19.17 2.08
N GLU A 127 0.25 20.47 1.91
CA GLU A 127 0.47 21.08 0.60
C GLU A 127 1.66 20.48 -0.15
N ASP A 128 2.75 20.13 0.55
CA ASP A 128 3.95 19.62 -0.09
C ASP A 128 3.85 18.15 -0.51
N TRP A 129 2.73 17.51 -0.21
CA TRP A 129 2.51 16.10 -0.50
C TRP A 129 1.32 15.87 -1.44
N GLU A 130 0.99 16.86 -2.22
CA GLU A 130 -0.12 16.75 -3.17
C GLU A 130 0.22 15.80 -4.31
N VAL A 131 -0.77 15.03 -4.70
CA VAL A 131 -0.64 14.06 -5.80
C VAL A 131 -1.62 14.44 -6.89
N SER A 132 -1.11 14.55 -8.11
CA SER A 132 -1.91 14.93 -9.27
C SER A 132 -2.62 13.71 -9.84
N TRP A 133 -3.72 13.38 -9.28
CA TRP A 133 -4.48 12.25 -9.80
C TRP A 133 -5.13 12.61 -11.16
#